data_4468019711700d129e15ca72191240b2
#
_entry.id   4468019711700d129e15ca72191240b2
#
_cell.length_a   1.000
_cell.length_b   1.000
_cell.length_c   1.000
_cell.angle_alpha   90.00
_cell.angle_beta   90.00
_cell.angle_gamma   90.00
#
_symmetry.space_group_name_H-M   'P 1'
#
loop_
_entity.id
_entity.type
_entity.pdbx_description
1 polymer ?
#
loop_
_entity_poly.entity_id
_entity_poly.type
_entity_poly.pdbx_seq_one_letter_code
_entity_poly.pdbx_strand_id
1 'polypeptide(L)'
;MTTTTLPDIDSLSFKIELETRVKAPIDVTFAALLEQLGPGFEKSEGESMAFKLEAWPGGRWFRDLGDGNGHCWATVQAIKRPTLLEFSGPLMMSHAVANNVQYRLREENGETIIKFHHAGFGIIPEDMKKGMVTGWNYIIDHARQRAETR
;
A
#
# COMPACT_ATOMS: atom_id res chain seq x y z
N MET A 1 21.09 -19.60 35.32
CA MET A 1 20.60 -18.30 34.83
C MET A 1 20.35 -18.40 33.33
N THR A 2 19.16 -18.04 32.89
CA THR A 2 18.81 -18.06 31.49
C THR A 2 19.19 -16.74 30.83
N THR A 3 19.97 -16.79 29.77
CA THR A 3 20.34 -15.59 28.99
C THR A 3 19.33 -15.43 27.86
N THR A 4 18.66 -14.29 27.81
CA THR A 4 17.76 -13.95 26.71
C THR A 4 18.54 -13.16 25.67
N THR A 5 18.60 -13.66 24.44
CA THR A 5 19.20 -12.97 23.33
C THR A 5 18.11 -12.16 22.62
N LEU A 6 18.26 -10.84 22.56
CA LEU A 6 17.35 -9.99 21.80
C LEU A 6 17.65 -10.10 20.31
N PRO A 7 16.63 -10.09 19.45
CA PRO A 7 16.85 -10.06 18.00
C PRO A 7 17.59 -8.77 17.62
N ASP A 8 18.41 -8.90 16.59
CA ASP A 8 19.09 -7.77 15.94
C ASP A 8 18.06 -6.88 15.26
N ILE A 9 18.32 -5.59 15.17
CA ILE A 9 17.47 -4.64 14.44
C ILE A 9 17.28 -5.08 12.99
N ASP A 10 18.34 -5.56 12.34
CA ASP A 10 18.27 -6.00 10.95
C ASP A 10 17.31 -7.18 10.77
N SER A 11 17.21 -8.07 11.75
CA SER A 11 16.27 -9.19 11.70
C SER A 11 14.81 -8.78 11.93
N LEU A 12 14.58 -7.59 12.50
CA LEU A 12 13.26 -7.03 12.73
C LEU A 12 12.84 -6.05 11.65
N SER A 13 13.73 -5.72 10.72
CA SER A 13 13.47 -4.74 9.67
C SER A 13 13.30 -5.43 8.32
N PHE A 14 12.45 -4.87 7.49
CA PHE A 14 12.35 -5.29 6.09
C PHE A 14 11.98 -4.11 5.22
N LYS A 15 12.25 -4.22 3.92
CA LYS A 15 11.74 -3.26 2.95
C LYS A 15 11.45 -3.96 1.62
N ILE A 16 10.47 -3.41 0.93
CA ILE A 16 10.06 -3.85 -0.40
C ILE A 16 10.13 -2.61 -1.29
N GLU A 17 10.82 -2.72 -2.41
CA GLU A 17 10.90 -1.64 -3.39
C GLU A 17 10.45 -2.18 -4.74
N LEU A 18 9.52 -1.49 -5.38
CA LEU A 18 8.97 -1.86 -6.68
C LEU A 18 8.95 -0.61 -7.56
N GLU A 19 9.11 -0.82 -8.85
CA GLU A 19 9.02 0.26 -9.82
C GLU A 19 8.23 -0.23 -11.03
N THR A 20 7.28 0.58 -11.49
CA THR A 20 6.40 0.20 -12.59
C THR A 20 6.20 1.40 -13.52
N ARG A 21 6.32 1.16 -14.82
CA ARG A 21 6.00 2.14 -15.84
C ARG A 21 4.53 1.98 -16.25
N VAL A 22 3.83 3.10 -16.28
CA VAL A 22 2.41 3.19 -16.64
C VAL A 22 2.28 4.05 -17.89
N LYS A 23 1.65 3.53 -18.91
CA LYS A 23 1.43 4.24 -20.19
C LYS A 23 0.19 5.13 -20.08
N ALA A 24 0.26 6.09 -19.19
CA ALA A 24 -0.80 7.08 -18.94
C ALA A 24 -0.21 8.31 -18.26
N PRO A 25 -0.88 9.46 -18.37
CA PRO A 25 -0.46 10.69 -17.69
C PRO A 25 -0.45 10.53 -16.17
N ILE A 26 0.32 11.35 -15.49
CA ILE A 26 0.53 11.24 -14.04
C ILE A 26 -0.75 11.47 -13.23
N ASP A 27 -1.59 12.42 -13.62
CA ASP A 27 -2.85 12.70 -12.95
C ASP A 27 -3.85 11.54 -13.06
N VAL A 28 -3.92 10.91 -14.24
CA VAL A 28 -4.76 9.72 -14.49
C VAL A 28 -4.24 8.54 -13.68
N THR A 29 -2.93 8.36 -13.64
CA THR A 29 -2.30 7.27 -12.89
C THR A 29 -2.52 7.42 -11.38
N PHE A 30 -2.38 8.64 -10.86
CA PHE A 30 -2.60 8.89 -9.44
C PHE A 30 -4.05 8.65 -9.04
N ALA A 31 -5.00 9.11 -9.86
CA ALA A 31 -6.43 8.86 -9.63
C ALA A 31 -6.76 7.35 -9.65
N ALA A 32 -6.17 6.61 -10.58
CA ALA A 32 -6.32 5.16 -10.68
C ALA A 32 -5.77 4.43 -9.44
N LEU A 33 -4.64 4.92 -8.91
CA LEU A 33 -4.05 4.37 -7.69
C LEU A 33 -4.97 4.56 -6.49
N LEU A 34 -5.52 5.77 -6.31
CA LEU A 34 -6.45 6.04 -5.21
C LEU A 34 -7.71 5.18 -5.31
N GLU A 35 -8.24 4.99 -6.49
CA GLU A 35 -9.40 4.13 -6.72
C GLU A 35 -9.07 2.67 -6.43
N GLN A 36 -7.91 2.20 -6.85
CA GLN A 36 -7.48 0.81 -6.62
C GLN A 36 -7.26 0.52 -5.13
N LEU A 37 -6.76 1.47 -4.37
CA LEU A 37 -6.61 1.32 -2.91
C LEU A 37 -7.94 1.47 -2.17
N GLY A 38 -8.91 2.11 -2.79
CA GLY A 38 -10.21 2.41 -2.20
C GLY A 38 -11.33 1.52 -2.75
N PRO A 39 -12.43 2.12 -3.22
CA PRO A 39 -13.63 1.38 -3.58
C PRO A 39 -13.45 0.44 -4.79
N GLY A 40 -12.43 0.67 -5.60
CA GLY A 40 -12.14 -0.17 -6.77
C GLY A 40 -11.42 -1.47 -6.47
N PHE A 41 -11.02 -1.72 -5.22
CA PHE A 41 -10.34 -2.96 -4.87
C PHE A 41 -11.34 -4.12 -4.85
N GLU A 42 -11.13 -5.10 -5.72
CA GLU A 42 -12.00 -6.26 -5.86
C GLU A 42 -11.21 -7.55 -5.62
N LYS A 43 -11.92 -8.56 -5.12
CA LYS A 43 -11.41 -9.92 -5.13
C LYS A 43 -11.36 -10.44 -6.57
N SER A 44 -10.62 -11.51 -6.79
CA SER A 44 -10.48 -12.16 -8.10
C SER A 44 -11.82 -12.51 -8.78
N GLU A 45 -12.91 -12.56 -8.03
CA GLU A 45 -14.25 -12.88 -8.52
C GLU A 45 -15.13 -11.66 -8.77
N GLY A 46 -14.54 -10.45 -8.76
CA GLY A 46 -15.29 -9.20 -8.97
C GLY A 46 -16.06 -8.70 -7.75
N GLU A 47 -15.90 -9.34 -6.60
CA GLU A 47 -16.54 -8.93 -5.36
C GLU A 47 -15.75 -7.80 -4.68
N SER A 48 -16.47 -6.72 -4.30
CA SER A 48 -15.85 -5.59 -3.59
C SER A 48 -15.30 -6.03 -2.23
N MET A 49 -14.11 -5.55 -1.91
CA MET A 49 -13.49 -5.76 -0.60
C MET A 49 -13.94 -4.73 0.44
N ALA A 50 -14.84 -3.82 0.07
CA ALA A 50 -15.34 -2.74 0.95
C ALA A 50 -14.21 -1.87 1.52
N PHE A 51 -13.18 -1.60 0.70
CA PHE A 51 -12.08 -0.74 1.08
C PHE A 51 -12.49 0.73 0.93
N LYS A 52 -12.02 1.55 1.85
CA LYS A 52 -12.18 3.00 1.79
C LYS A 52 -10.84 3.66 2.04
N LEU A 53 -10.59 4.71 1.28
CA LEU A 53 -9.41 5.55 1.45
C LEU A 53 -9.87 7.00 1.58
N GLU A 54 -9.63 7.57 2.74
CA GLU A 54 -9.83 8.99 2.99
C GLU A 54 -8.57 9.73 2.56
N ALA A 55 -8.57 10.23 1.33
CA ALA A 55 -7.37 10.73 0.64
C ALA A 55 -7.01 12.16 1.04
N TRP A 56 -6.72 12.38 2.31
CA TRP A 56 -6.24 13.65 2.88
C TRP A 56 -5.36 13.36 4.10
N PRO A 57 -4.53 14.30 4.54
CA PRO A 57 -3.67 14.06 5.71
C PRO A 57 -4.51 13.73 6.96
N GLY A 58 -4.18 12.66 7.63
CA GLY A 58 -4.94 12.13 8.77
C GLY A 58 -6.10 11.24 8.37
N GLY A 59 -6.39 11.09 7.08
CA GLY A 59 -7.41 10.18 6.59
C GLY A 59 -7.04 8.72 6.82
N ARG A 60 -8.04 7.83 6.78
CA ARG A 60 -7.84 6.42 7.05
C ARG A 60 -7.88 5.59 5.77
N TRP A 61 -7.11 4.52 5.77
CA TRP A 61 -7.26 3.43 4.81
C TRP A 61 -7.80 2.23 5.58
N PHE A 62 -9.03 1.81 5.28
CA PHE A 62 -9.72 0.85 6.12
C PHE A 62 -10.72 0.01 5.33
N ARG A 63 -11.09 -1.12 5.94
CA ARG A 63 -12.16 -1.97 5.46
C ARG A 63 -13.38 -1.79 6.36
N ASP A 64 -14.49 -1.38 5.78
CA ASP A 64 -15.74 -1.14 6.49
C ASP A 64 -16.67 -2.36 6.32
N LEU A 65 -16.92 -3.07 7.40
CA LEU A 65 -17.80 -4.23 7.42
C LEU A 65 -19.21 -3.90 7.94
N GLY A 66 -19.48 -2.61 8.20
CA GLY A 66 -20.77 -2.16 8.69
C GLY A 66 -20.90 -2.21 10.21
N ASP A 67 -21.79 -1.38 10.75
CA ASP A 67 -22.13 -1.34 12.17
C ASP A 67 -20.94 -1.11 13.11
N GLY A 68 -19.96 -0.33 12.67
CA GLY A 68 -18.76 -0.07 13.46
C GLY A 68 -17.74 -1.21 13.46
N ASN A 69 -17.89 -2.19 12.57
CA ASN A 69 -16.98 -3.32 12.43
C ASN A 69 -16.08 -3.13 11.22
N GLY A 70 -14.87 -3.63 11.29
CA GLY A 70 -13.92 -3.55 10.18
C GLY A 70 -12.48 -3.53 10.64
N HIS A 71 -11.59 -3.09 9.75
CA HIS A 71 -10.15 -3.06 9.99
C HIS A 71 -9.59 -1.71 9.55
N CYS A 72 -8.91 -1.02 10.45
CA CYS A 72 -8.14 0.17 10.08
C CYS A 72 -6.70 -0.23 9.82
N TRP A 73 -6.25 -0.10 8.58
CA TRP A 73 -4.93 -0.58 8.17
C TRP A 73 -3.87 0.51 8.15
N ALA A 74 -4.26 1.75 7.91
CA ALA A 74 -3.29 2.83 7.84
C ALA A 74 -3.96 4.19 8.02
N THR A 75 -3.11 5.18 8.28
CA THR A 75 -3.46 6.59 8.31
C THR A 75 -2.60 7.29 7.26
N VAL A 76 -3.20 8.15 6.44
CA VAL A 76 -2.49 8.95 5.45
C VAL A 76 -1.62 9.96 6.18
N GLN A 77 -0.31 9.86 6.01
CA GLN A 77 0.66 10.75 6.61
C GLN A 77 0.92 11.96 5.72
N ALA A 78 1.07 11.73 4.43
CA ALA A 78 1.28 12.79 3.45
C ALA A 78 0.64 12.42 2.13
N ILE A 79 0.08 13.42 1.48
CA ILE A 79 -0.44 13.30 0.11
C ILE A 79 -0.14 14.59 -0.63
N LYS A 80 0.44 14.48 -1.82
CA LYS A 80 0.70 15.59 -2.73
C LYS A 80 0.30 15.13 -4.13
N ARG A 81 -0.87 15.54 -4.56
CA ARG A 81 -1.38 15.18 -5.89
C ARG A 81 -0.59 15.86 -6.99
N PRO A 82 -0.20 15.16 -8.02
CA PRO A 82 -0.34 13.71 -8.27
C PRO A 82 0.96 12.91 -8.02
N THR A 83 1.82 13.34 -7.11
CA THR A 83 3.21 12.84 -7.00
C THR A 83 3.48 11.97 -5.79
N LEU A 84 2.69 12.07 -4.71
CA LEU A 84 3.00 11.36 -3.46
C LEU A 84 1.74 10.90 -2.74
N LEU A 85 1.75 9.64 -2.31
CA LEU A 85 0.86 9.11 -1.29
C LEU A 85 1.71 8.32 -0.30
N GLU A 86 1.64 8.73 0.97
CA GLU A 86 2.36 8.07 2.06
C GLU A 86 1.40 7.76 3.19
N PHE A 87 1.44 6.53 3.69
CA PHE A 87 0.63 6.14 4.83
C PHE A 87 1.40 5.20 5.77
N SER A 88 0.96 5.16 7.02
CA SER A 88 1.58 4.36 8.08
C SER A 88 0.52 3.62 8.88
N GLY A 89 0.82 2.40 9.29
CA GLY A 89 -0.08 1.62 10.11
C GLY A 89 0.25 0.13 10.11
N PRO A 90 -0.62 -0.69 10.74
CA PRO A 90 -0.41 -2.13 10.80
C PRO A 90 -0.64 -2.83 9.47
N LEU A 91 -1.30 -2.18 8.51
CA LEU A 91 -1.71 -2.73 7.23
C LEU A 91 -2.66 -3.94 7.43
N MET A 92 -2.65 -4.89 6.51
CA MET A 92 -3.50 -6.10 6.58
C MET A 92 -2.90 -7.18 7.46
N MET A 93 -2.23 -6.78 8.54
CA MET A 93 -1.48 -7.68 9.40
C MET A 93 -1.89 -7.53 10.86
N SER A 94 -2.11 -8.66 11.52
CA SER A 94 -2.39 -8.69 12.96
C SER A 94 -1.11 -9.10 13.70
N HIS A 95 -0.03 -8.37 13.47
CA HIS A 95 1.27 -8.61 14.07
C HIS A 95 1.82 -7.33 14.71
N ALA A 96 2.78 -7.50 15.61
CA ALA A 96 3.46 -6.37 16.25
C ALA A 96 4.48 -5.76 15.27
N VAL A 97 3.98 -4.95 14.34
CA VAL A 97 4.78 -4.36 13.28
C VAL A 97 4.32 -2.93 13.00
N ALA A 98 5.29 -2.06 12.78
CA ALA A 98 5.06 -0.69 12.30
C ALA A 98 5.49 -0.62 10.85
N ASN A 99 4.65 -0.02 10.00
CA ASN A 99 4.90 0.08 8.56
C ASN A 99 4.79 1.51 8.08
N ASN A 100 5.62 1.83 7.08
CA ASN A 100 5.51 3.05 6.30
C ASN A 100 5.49 2.65 4.83
N VAL A 101 4.50 3.15 4.10
CA VAL A 101 4.31 2.86 2.68
C VAL A 101 4.30 4.17 1.90
N GLN A 102 5.06 4.22 0.81
CA GLN A 102 5.13 5.38 -0.05
C GLN A 102 4.93 4.98 -1.51
N TYR A 103 4.05 5.71 -2.17
CA TYR A 103 3.92 5.73 -3.62
C TYR A 103 4.41 7.07 -4.12
N ARG A 104 5.48 7.08 -4.90
CA ARG A 104 6.01 8.29 -5.54
C ARG A 104 5.87 8.15 -7.04
N LEU A 105 5.23 9.14 -7.64
CA LEU A 105 4.99 9.16 -9.09
C LEU A 105 5.77 10.30 -9.72
N ARG A 106 6.39 10.02 -10.86
CA ARG A 106 7.00 11.03 -11.70
C ARG A 106 6.61 10.82 -13.15
N GLU A 107 6.55 11.89 -13.89
CA GLU A 107 6.25 11.85 -15.32
C GLU A 107 7.54 11.72 -16.11
N GLU A 108 7.50 10.90 -17.15
CA GLU A 108 8.64 10.66 -18.03
C GLU A 108 8.12 10.39 -19.45
N ASN A 109 8.34 11.34 -20.36
CA ASN A 109 7.90 11.25 -21.76
C ASN A 109 6.39 11.00 -21.92
N GLY A 110 5.58 11.65 -21.10
CA GLY A 110 4.11 11.49 -21.13
C GLY A 110 3.59 10.24 -20.46
N GLU A 111 4.47 9.40 -19.97
CA GLU A 111 4.15 8.21 -19.17
C GLU A 111 4.46 8.48 -17.71
N THR A 112 4.08 7.57 -16.86
CA THR A 112 4.28 7.71 -15.42
C THR A 112 5.12 6.57 -14.88
N ILE A 113 6.07 6.89 -14.01
CA ILE A 113 6.81 5.89 -13.24
C ILE A 113 6.27 5.90 -11.81
N ILE A 114 5.74 4.78 -11.37
CA ILE A 114 5.37 4.57 -9.96
C ILE A 114 6.56 3.93 -9.26
N LYS A 115 7.08 4.60 -8.25
CA LYS A 115 8.10 4.05 -7.36
C LYS A 115 7.43 3.77 -6.02
N PHE A 116 7.42 2.51 -5.64
CA PHE A 116 6.80 2.02 -4.42
C PHE A 116 7.85 1.64 -3.39
N HIS A 117 7.62 2.00 -2.14
CA HIS A 117 8.50 1.67 -1.03
C HIS A 117 7.66 1.29 0.19
N HIS A 118 7.91 0.10 0.73
CA HIS A 118 7.33 -0.35 1.98
C HIS A 118 8.47 -0.72 2.93
N ALA A 119 8.59 0.02 4.02
CA ALA A 119 9.53 -0.28 5.10
C ALA A 119 8.73 -0.71 6.32
N GLY A 120 9.16 -1.77 6.98
CA GLY A 120 8.51 -2.28 8.18
C GLY A 120 9.51 -2.64 9.27
N PHE A 121 9.03 -2.54 10.50
CA PHE A 121 9.81 -2.89 11.68
C PHE A 121 8.92 -3.65 12.66
N GLY A 122 9.34 -4.87 13.02
CA GLY A 122 8.60 -5.69 13.96
C GLY A 122 8.73 -7.18 13.65
N ILE A 123 7.87 -7.96 14.27
CA ILE A 123 7.92 -9.43 14.18
C ILE A 123 6.85 -9.90 13.20
N ILE A 124 7.27 -10.40 12.06
CA ILE A 124 6.39 -10.99 11.05
C ILE A 124 6.95 -12.30 10.51
N PRO A 125 6.07 -13.29 10.25
CA PRO A 125 6.49 -14.54 9.62
C PRO A 125 7.03 -14.33 8.21
N GLU A 126 7.99 -15.15 7.79
CA GLU A 126 8.62 -15.07 6.47
C GLU A 126 7.64 -15.26 5.31
N ASP A 127 6.66 -16.16 5.46
CA ASP A 127 5.63 -16.39 4.45
C ASP A 127 4.74 -15.16 4.26
N MET A 128 4.51 -14.38 5.31
CA MET A 128 3.77 -13.14 5.23
C MET A 128 4.54 -12.08 4.44
N LYS A 129 5.86 -12.00 4.60
CA LYS A 129 6.69 -11.08 3.81
C LYS A 129 6.58 -11.39 2.32
N LYS A 130 6.60 -12.67 1.95
CA LYS A 130 6.42 -13.10 0.56
C LYS A 130 5.04 -12.75 0.03
N GLY A 131 4.01 -12.94 0.84
CA GLY A 131 2.63 -12.58 0.50
C GLY A 131 2.44 -11.09 0.27
N MET A 132 3.17 -10.24 1.01
CA MET A 132 3.13 -8.79 0.83
C MET A 132 3.64 -8.34 -0.53
N VAL A 133 4.73 -8.93 -1.01
CA VAL A 133 5.27 -8.60 -2.34
C VAL A 133 4.22 -8.90 -3.42
N THR A 134 3.58 -10.07 -3.34
CA THR A 134 2.51 -10.46 -4.25
C THR A 134 1.33 -9.48 -4.16
N GLY A 135 0.92 -9.11 -2.95
CA GLY A 135 -0.19 -8.18 -2.72
C GLY A 135 0.08 -6.79 -3.27
N TRP A 136 1.26 -6.23 -3.05
CA TRP A 136 1.62 -4.92 -3.59
C TRP A 136 1.71 -4.93 -5.10
N ASN A 137 2.28 -5.99 -5.69
CA ASN A 137 2.31 -6.14 -7.15
C ASN A 137 0.91 -6.20 -7.73
N TYR A 138 -0.02 -6.90 -7.07
CA TYR A 138 -1.42 -6.95 -7.47
C TYR A 138 -2.05 -5.54 -7.52
N ILE A 139 -1.88 -4.78 -6.45
CA ILE A 139 -2.43 -3.42 -6.35
C ILE A 139 -1.85 -2.51 -7.43
N ILE A 140 -0.53 -2.52 -7.59
CA ILE A 140 0.15 -1.66 -8.56
C ILE A 140 -0.22 -2.04 -9.99
N ASP A 141 -0.27 -3.33 -10.30
CA ASP A 141 -0.63 -3.80 -11.64
C ASP A 141 -2.07 -3.46 -12.00
N HIS A 142 -3.01 -3.60 -11.07
CA HIS A 142 -4.41 -3.23 -11.31
C HIS A 142 -4.59 -1.71 -11.41
N ALA A 143 -3.83 -0.93 -10.64
CA ALA A 143 -3.81 0.52 -10.80
C ALA A 143 -3.30 0.91 -12.20
N ARG A 144 -2.23 0.26 -12.66
CA ARG A 144 -1.68 0.46 -14.00
C ARG A 144 -2.73 0.16 -15.08
N GLN A 145 -3.36 -1.01 -14.99
CA GLN A 145 -4.40 -1.40 -15.96
C GLN A 145 -5.55 -0.39 -15.98
N ARG A 146 -5.98 0.06 -14.83
CA ARG A 146 -7.03 1.07 -14.67
C ARG A 146 -6.65 2.38 -15.36
N ALA A 147 -5.43 2.83 -15.16
CA ALA A 147 -4.92 4.06 -15.76
C ALA A 147 -4.79 3.94 -17.29
N GLU A 148 -4.29 2.80 -17.77
CA GLU A 148 -4.02 2.59 -19.20
C GLU A 148 -5.28 2.39 -20.02
N THR A 149 -6.42 2.10 -19.41
CA THR A 149 -7.71 1.93 -20.10
C THR A 149 -8.59 3.19 -20.09
N ARG A 150 -8.10 4.31 -19.55
CA ARG A 150 -8.83 5.60 -19.49
C ARG A 150 -8.51 6.54 -20.62
#